data_63bb8722a871663d8b0e45a79609298a
#
_entry.id   63bb8722a871663d8b0e45a79609298a
#
_cell.length_a   1.000
_cell.length_b   1.000
_cell.length_c   1.000
_cell.angle_alpha   90.00
_cell.angle_beta   90.00
_cell.angle_gamma   90.00
#
_symmetry.space_group_name_H-M   'P 1'
#
loop_
_entity.id
_entity.type
_entity.pdbx_description
1 polymer ?
#
loop_
_entity_poly.entity_id
_entity_poly.type
_entity_poly.pdbx_seq_one_letter_code
_entity_poly.pdbx_strand_id
1 'polypeptide(L)'
;MAKQYETVIGLEVHVELATKTKIFCGCSTAFGGAPNTHTCPVCTGMPGSLPVLNKQVVEYAMGIGLATHCDITRVCKFDRKNYFYPDNPQNYQISQLYQPIARNGYVEITVGDTKKKVRIHEMHMEEDAGKLVHDEWDDTSLVDFNRSGVPLVEIVSEPDMRSSEEVIAYLEKLRTIIQYLGASDCKLLEGSMRADVNLSVREVGTQEFGTRTEMKNLNSFKAIARAIEGERERQIELIEEGKAVIQETRRWDDNKESSHAMRSKEDAQDYRYFPEPDLVPIVIDDEWIEKIKAKQPEFRDEKLERYKKEFDIPQYDAEILTESKHMADIFEETTAICGKPKKVSNWLMVETMRLLKEHGMEPEDISFSPANLAKLIGLTEAGTINSSVAKEVFEQVFEKDVDPESYVEEHGLKTVNDEGALEEVLKEVIAKNPKAIADYKGGKEKALGALVGQTMKAMKGKANPGMVNQKLREMLK
;
A
#
# COMPACT_ATOMS: atom_id res chain seq x y z
N MET A 1 11.12 -27.00 -35.10
CA MET A 1 10.76 -25.69 -34.52
C MET A 1 11.13 -25.75 -33.06
N ALA A 2 11.69 -24.69 -32.47
CA ALA A 2 11.91 -24.64 -31.05
C ALA A 2 10.56 -24.73 -30.33
N LYS A 3 10.47 -25.53 -29.27
CA LYS A 3 9.26 -25.64 -28.47
C LYS A 3 9.00 -24.28 -27.79
N GLN A 4 7.74 -23.86 -27.79
CA GLN A 4 7.33 -22.67 -27.04
C GLN A 4 6.63 -23.12 -25.76
N TYR A 5 6.99 -22.47 -24.65
CA TYR A 5 6.47 -22.80 -23.33
C TYR A 5 5.63 -21.63 -22.78
N GLU A 6 4.55 -21.97 -22.10
CA GLU A 6 3.78 -21.02 -21.28
C GLU A 6 3.90 -21.38 -19.80
N THR A 7 3.94 -20.36 -18.97
CA THR A 7 3.92 -20.49 -17.51
C THR A 7 2.48 -20.51 -17.03
N VAL A 8 2.17 -21.33 -16.03
CA VAL A 8 0.87 -21.41 -15.38
C VAL A 8 1.07 -21.12 -13.90
N ILE A 9 0.45 -20.05 -13.41
CA ILE A 9 0.71 -19.53 -12.06
C ILE A 9 -0.60 -19.37 -11.30
N GLY A 10 -0.62 -19.89 -10.06
CA GLY A 10 -1.59 -19.62 -9.02
C GLY A 10 -0.89 -19.06 -7.77
N LEU A 11 -1.63 -18.36 -6.94
CA LEU A 11 -1.13 -17.74 -5.71
C LEU A 11 -1.93 -18.19 -4.50
N GLU A 12 -1.23 -18.30 -3.39
CA GLU A 12 -1.80 -18.33 -2.04
C GLU A 12 -1.36 -17.04 -1.34
N VAL A 13 -2.31 -16.14 -1.04
CA VAL A 13 -2.03 -14.83 -0.47
C VAL A 13 -2.57 -14.78 0.95
N HIS A 14 -1.68 -14.64 1.92
CA HIS A 14 -2.01 -14.50 3.33
C HIS A 14 -2.01 -13.03 3.73
N VAL A 15 -3.03 -12.59 4.43
CA VAL A 15 -3.19 -11.20 4.88
C VAL A 15 -3.56 -11.18 6.35
N GLU A 16 -2.71 -10.55 7.18
CA GLU A 16 -3.04 -10.26 8.58
C GLU A 16 -4.08 -9.15 8.64
N LEU A 17 -5.16 -9.40 9.39
CA LEU A 17 -6.27 -8.45 9.50
C LEU A 17 -6.02 -7.42 10.61
N ALA A 18 -6.31 -6.16 10.33
CA ALA A 18 -6.12 -5.00 11.21
C ALA A 18 -7.16 -4.94 12.36
N THR A 19 -7.37 -6.05 13.06
CA THR A 19 -8.20 -6.06 14.24
C THR A 19 -7.39 -5.64 15.48
N LYS A 20 -8.04 -5.09 16.50
CA LYS A 20 -7.38 -4.72 17.75
C LYS A 20 -6.97 -5.92 18.59
N THR A 21 -7.70 -7.03 18.43
CA THR A 21 -7.49 -8.27 19.18
C THR A 21 -7.36 -9.46 18.25
N LYS A 22 -6.71 -10.51 18.74
CA LYS A 22 -6.50 -11.75 18.01
C LYS A 22 -7.83 -12.43 17.64
N ILE A 23 -7.76 -13.43 16.74
CA ILE A 23 -8.95 -14.09 16.20
C ILE A 23 -9.77 -14.81 17.28
N PHE A 24 -9.13 -15.44 18.28
CA PHE A 24 -9.81 -16.28 19.26
C PHE A 24 -9.59 -15.85 20.71
N CYS A 25 -8.95 -14.71 20.96
CA CYS A 25 -8.75 -14.15 22.30
C CYS A 25 -8.65 -12.62 22.31
N GLY A 26 -8.56 -12.02 23.50
CA GLY A 26 -8.47 -10.57 23.69
C GLY A 26 -7.05 -9.97 23.62
N CYS A 27 -6.02 -10.74 23.31
CA CYS A 27 -4.66 -10.22 23.22
C CYS A 27 -4.50 -9.26 22.04
N SER A 28 -3.58 -8.29 22.21
CA SER A 28 -3.28 -7.31 21.18
C SER A 28 -2.67 -7.94 19.92
N THR A 29 -3.00 -7.39 18.75
CA THR A 29 -2.37 -7.71 17.46
C THR A 29 -1.27 -6.73 17.07
N ALA A 30 -0.98 -5.73 17.93
CA ALA A 30 -0.01 -4.69 17.62
C ALA A 30 1.38 -5.27 17.30
N PHE A 31 1.98 -4.83 16.19
CA PHE A 31 3.32 -5.21 15.78
C PHE A 31 4.39 -4.55 16.66
N GLY A 32 5.57 -5.20 16.82
CA GLY A 32 6.73 -4.62 17.49
C GLY A 32 6.72 -4.65 19.01
N GLY A 33 5.77 -5.34 19.66
CA GLY A 33 5.80 -5.57 21.11
C GLY A 33 7.01 -6.43 21.55
N ALA A 34 7.45 -6.27 22.81
CA ALA A 34 8.47 -7.15 23.37
C ALA A 34 8.02 -8.62 23.28
N PRO A 35 8.95 -9.58 23.05
CA PRO A 35 8.59 -10.99 22.85
C PRO A 35 7.71 -11.55 23.97
N ASN A 36 6.67 -12.28 23.59
CA ASN A 36 5.74 -12.96 24.49
C ASN A 36 4.98 -12.04 25.46
N THR A 37 4.77 -10.76 25.12
CA THR A 37 3.97 -9.82 25.93
C THR A 37 2.50 -9.72 25.50
N HIS A 38 2.18 -10.11 24.26
CA HIS A 38 0.82 -10.15 23.73
C HIS A 38 0.27 -11.58 23.72
N THR A 39 0.31 -12.26 24.87
CA THR A 39 -0.05 -13.66 24.99
C THR A 39 -1.02 -13.91 26.15
N CYS A 40 -1.80 -14.98 26.05
CA CYS A 40 -2.68 -15.47 27.09
C CYS A 40 -2.82 -17.01 26.98
N PRO A 41 -3.46 -17.70 27.95
CA PRO A 41 -3.64 -19.16 27.87
C PRO A 41 -4.28 -19.67 26.58
N VAL A 42 -5.15 -18.88 25.91
CA VAL A 42 -5.78 -19.28 24.66
C VAL A 42 -4.78 -19.33 23.51
N CYS A 43 -4.11 -18.19 23.21
CA CYS A 43 -3.19 -18.12 22.08
C CYS A 43 -1.85 -18.83 22.31
N THR A 44 -1.57 -19.30 23.53
CA THR A 44 -0.46 -20.19 23.86
C THR A 44 -0.87 -21.67 23.98
N GLY A 45 -2.13 -22.00 23.68
CA GLY A 45 -2.61 -23.38 23.62
C GLY A 45 -2.60 -24.11 24.96
N MET A 46 -2.81 -23.40 26.10
CA MET A 46 -2.79 -24.04 27.41
C MET A 46 -4.02 -24.94 27.62
N PRO A 47 -3.86 -26.09 28.28
CA PRO A 47 -4.94 -26.99 28.54
C PRO A 47 -6.14 -26.35 29.26
N GLY A 48 -7.35 -26.60 28.77
CA GLY A 48 -8.59 -26.07 29.32
C GLY A 48 -8.98 -24.66 28.83
N SER A 49 -8.15 -23.99 27.99
CA SER A 49 -8.53 -22.75 27.33
C SER A 49 -9.43 -23.03 26.11
N LEU A 50 -10.40 -22.15 25.86
CA LEU A 50 -11.32 -22.27 24.73
C LEU A 50 -11.24 -21.00 23.83
N PRO A 51 -11.31 -21.17 22.49
CA PRO A 51 -11.35 -20.07 21.56
C PRO A 51 -12.69 -19.33 21.60
N VAL A 52 -12.65 -17.99 21.38
CA VAL A 52 -13.84 -17.16 21.21
C VAL A 52 -13.64 -16.29 19.96
N LEU A 53 -14.45 -16.52 18.94
CA LEU A 53 -14.30 -15.87 17.64
C LEU A 53 -14.49 -14.34 17.70
N ASN A 54 -13.56 -13.62 17.16
CA ASN A 54 -13.64 -12.18 16.96
C ASN A 54 -14.54 -11.84 15.76
N LYS A 55 -15.68 -11.19 16.03
CA LYS A 55 -16.66 -10.79 15.00
C LYS A 55 -16.07 -9.91 13.90
N GLN A 56 -15.15 -9.01 14.24
CA GLN A 56 -14.53 -8.10 13.27
C GLN A 56 -13.71 -8.85 12.21
N VAL A 57 -13.13 -9.99 12.55
CA VAL A 57 -12.42 -10.87 11.58
C VAL A 57 -13.39 -11.36 10.52
N VAL A 58 -14.57 -11.83 10.92
CA VAL A 58 -15.62 -12.27 9.98
C VAL A 58 -16.08 -11.12 9.09
N GLU A 59 -16.30 -9.94 9.68
CA GLU A 59 -16.73 -8.75 8.91
C GLU A 59 -15.69 -8.31 7.91
N TYR A 60 -14.39 -8.30 8.24
CA TYR A 60 -13.32 -8.02 7.30
C TYR A 60 -13.21 -9.08 6.20
N ALA A 61 -13.25 -10.36 6.54
CA ALA A 61 -13.21 -11.43 5.55
C ALA A 61 -14.40 -11.36 4.57
N MET A 62 -15.61 -11.09 5.08
CA MET A 62 -16.79 -10.85 4.23
C MET A 62 -16.61 -9.63 3.34
N GLY A 63 -16.05 -8.53 3.88
CA GLY A 63 -15.77 -7.30 3.12
C GLY A 63 -14.81 -7.55 1.96
N ILE A 64 -13.72 -8.28 2.19
CA ILE A 64 -12.76 -8.69 1.17
C ILE A 64 -13.45 -9.60 0.13
N GLY A 65 -14.19 -10.61 0.58
CA GLY A 65 -14.93 -11.52 -0.29
C GLY A 65 -15.90 -10.78 -1.22
N LEU A 66 -16.69 -9.86 -0.68
CA LEU A 66 -17.63 -9.05 -1.48
C LEU A 66 -16.92 -8.14 -2.48
N ALA A 67 -15.82 -7.49 -2.07
CA ALA A 67 -15.03 -6.61 -2.93
C ALA A 67 -14.29 -7.35 -4.05
N THR A 68 -14.03 -8.64 -3.86
CA THR A 68 -13.43 -9.53 -4.86
C THR A 68 -14.47 -10.43 -5.56
N HIS A 69 -15.75 -10.05 -5.50
CA HIS A 69 -16.86 -10.72 -6.19
C HIS A 69 -17.05 -12.19 -5.82
N CYS A 70 -16.67 -12.58 -4.61
CA CYS A 70 -16.88 -13.94 -4.12
C CYS A 70 -18.32 -14.19 -3.67
N ASP A 71 -18.72 -15.45 -3.76
CA ASP A 71 -19.92 -15.98 -3.10
C ASP A 71 -19.62 -16.15 -1.62
N ILE A 72 -20.38 -15.49 -0.73
CA ILE A 72 -20.25 -15.65 0.72
C ILE A 72 -20.95 -16.91 1.19
N THR A 73 -20.23 -17.78 1.90
CA THR A 73 -20.75 -19.01 2.47
C THR A 73 -21.72 -18.70 3.62
N ARG A 74 -22.97 -19.15 3.50
CA ARG A 74 -24.04 -18.83 4.48
C ARG A 74 -23.89 -19.53 5.83
N VAL A 75 -23.28 -20.70 5.83
CA VAL A 75 -22.93 -21.44 7.04
C VAL A 75 -21.49 -21.89 6.90
N CYS A 76 -20.56 -21.21 7.53
CA CYS A 76 -19.16 -21.59 7.51
C CYS A 76 -18.69 -22.13 8.85
N LYS A 77 -17.66 -22.95 8.82
CA LYS A 77 -17.11 -23.64 10.00
C LYS A 77 -15.60 -23.54 10.00
N PHE A 78 -15.05 -23.63 11.17
CA PHE A 78 -13.63 -23.86 11.35
C PHE A 78 -13.29 -25.34 11.42
N ASP A 79 -12.08 -25.67 11.00
CA ASP A 79 -11.49 -27.00 11.03
C ASP A 79 -10.13 -26.93 11.73
N ARG A 80 -9.66 -28.05 12.26
CA ARG A 80 -8.32 -28.19 12.81
C ARG A 80 -7.38 -28.75 11.74
N LYS A 81 -6.31 -28.01 11.41
CA LYS A 81 -5.18 -28.42 10.60
C LYS A 81 -4.07 -28.90 11.53
N ASN A 82 -3.89 -30.22 11.67
CA ASN A 82 -3.01 -30.79 12.67
C ASN A 82 -1.58 -30.92 12.16
N TYR A 83 -0.63 -30.28 12.83
CA TYR A 83 0.80 -30.44 12.58
C TYR A 83 1.62 -30.01 13.80
N PHE A 84 2.79 -30.62 13.95
CA PHE A 84 3.74 -30.30 15.02
C PHE A 84 4.78 -29.32 14.52
N TYR A 85 4.81 -28.13 15.13
CA TYR A 85 5.90 -27.19 14.94
C TYR A 85 6.05 -26.30 16.19
N PRO A 86 7.27 -25.83 16.55
CA PRO A 86 7.46 -25.08 17.78
C PRO A 86 6.67 -23.79 17.90
N ASP A 87 6.35 -23.14 16.78
CA ASP A 87 5.53 -21.92 16.72
C ASP A 87 4.02 -22.17 16.71
N ASN A 88 3.61 -23.43 16.65
CA ASN A 88 2.20 -23.87 16.70
C ASN A 88 1.89 -24.47 18.07
N PRO A 89 1.54 -23.66 19.11
CA PRO A 89 1.57 -24.08 20.50
C PRO A 89 0.56 -25.16 20.86
N GLN A 90 -0.55 -25.25 20.15
CA GLN A 90 -1.59 -26.24 20.36
C GLN A 90 -1.45 -27.49 19.47
N ASN A 91 -0.41 -27.54 18.63
CA ASN A 91 -0.14 -28.60 17.65
C ASN A 91 -1.22 -28.77 16.56
N TYR A 92 -2.08 -27.79 16.42
CA TYR A 92 -3.01 -27.62 15.30
C TYR A 92 -3.22 -26.11 15.06
N GLN A 93 -3.57 -25.77 13.85
CA GLN A 93 -4.00 -24.43 13.46
C GLN A 93 -5.50 -24.47 13.21
N ILE A 94 -6.24 -23.51 13.78
CA ILE A 94 -7.64 -23.34 13.47
C ILE A 94 -7.75 -22.59 12.14
N SER A 95 -8.35 -23.22 11.15
CA SER A 95 -8.47 -22.76 9.75
C SER A 95 -9.84 -23.18 9.19
N GLN A 96 -10.05 -23.06 7.88
CA GLN A 96 -11.29 -23.52 7.22
C GLN A 96 -10.94 -24.31 5.96
N LEU A 97 -11.26 -25.58 5.89
CA LEU A 97 -11.07 -26.39 4.69
C LEU A 97 -12.40 -26.67 3.98
N TYR A 98 -13.37 -27.19 4.70
CA TYR A 98 -14.60 -27.72 4.07
C TYR A 98 -15.62 -26.63 3.75
N GLN A 99 -15.72 -25.60 4.59
CA GLN A 99 -16.70 -24.52 4.48
C GLN A 99 -16.03 -23.17 4.71
N PRO A 100 -15.15 -22.72 3.79
CA PRO A 100 -14.48 -21.43 3.89
C PRO A 100 -15.49 -20.28 3.78
N ILE A 101 -15.09 -19.10 4.23
CA ILE A 101 -15.96 -17.91 4.29
C ILE A 101 -16.45 -17.45 2.91
N ALA A 102 -15.64 -17.63 1.85
CA ALA A 102 -16.00 -17.18 0.51
C ALA A 102 -15.37 -18.07 -0.59
N ARG A 103 -15.99 -18.08 -1.78
CA ARG A 103 -15.55 -18.86 -2.95
C ARG A 103 -15.89 -18.17 -4.26
N ASN A 104 -15.33 -18.67 -5.37
CA ASN A 104 -15.72 -18.36 -6.74
C ASN A 104 -15.67 -16.88 -7.09
N GLY A 105 -14.71 -16.15 -6.55
CA GLY A 105 -14.51 -14.74 -6.86
C GLY A 105 -13.59 -14.48 -8.02
N TYR A 106 -13.27 -13.21 -8.24
CA TYR A 106 -12.23 -12.78 -9.18
C TYR A 106 -11.71 -11.39 -8.86
N VAL A 107 -10.50 -11.12 -9.33
CA VAL A 107 -9.92 -9.78 -9.41
C VAL A 107 -9.66 -9.45 -10.88
N GLU A 108 -10.14 -8.31 -11.36
CA GLU A 108 -9.83 -7.83 -12.70
C GLU A 108 -8.50 -7.06 -12.68
N ILE A 109 -7.53 -7.52 -13.45
CA ILE A 109 -6.22 -6.91 -13.62
C ILE A 109 -6.09 -6.28 -15.00
N THR A 110 -5.19 -5.30 -15.12
CA THR A 110 -4.81 -4.70 -16.40
C THR A 110 -3.30 -4.77 -16.56
N VAL A 111 -2.83 -5.36 -17.64
CA VAL A 111 -1.41 -5.42 -18.02
C VAL A 111 -1.27 -4.86 -19.43
N GLY A 112 -0.59 -3.74 -19.57
CA GLY A 112 -0.62 -2.97 -20.82
C GLY A 112 -2.06 -2.57 -21.19
N ASP A 113 -2.50 -2.91 -22.38
CA ASP A 113 -3.87 -2.64 -22.85
C ASP A 113 -4.84 -3.83 -22.62
N THR A 114 -4.38 -4.90 -21.97
CA THR A 114 -5.15 -6.13 -21.80
C THR A 114 -5.78 -6.18 -20.42
N LYS A 115 -7.10 -6.36 -20.37
CA LYS A 115 -7.84 -6.67 -19.14
C LYS A 115 -8.07 -8.16 -19.00
N LYS A 116 -7.88 -8.68 -17.80
CA LYS A 116 -8.03 -10.10 -17.50
C LYS A 116 -8.66 -10.29 -16.12
N LYS A 117 -9.58 -11.23 -16.00
CA LYS A 117 -10.09 -11.69 -14.72
C LYS A 117 -9.24 -12.85 -14.23
N VAL A 118 -8.64 -12.69 -13.06
CA VAL A 118 -7.97 -13.77 -12.32
C VAL A 118 -8.96 -14.27 -11.28
N ARG A 119 -9.36 -15.52 -11.40
CA ARG A 119 -10.37 -16.12 -10.53
C ARG A 119 -9.77 -16.42 -9.16
N ILE A 120 -10.62 -16.31 -8.14
CA ILE A 120 -10.34 -16.76 -6.78
C ILE A 120 -11.07 -18.08 -6.57
N HIS A 121 -10.33 -19.12 -6.21
CA HIS A 121 -10.89 -20.42 -5.88
C HIS A 121 -11.67 -20.36 -4.58
N GLU A 122 -10.98 -19.92 -3.52
CA GLU A 122 -11.57 -19.75 -2.20
C GLU A 122 -10.81 -18.70 -1.37
N MET A 123 -11.46 -18.30 -0.29
CA MET A 123 -10.90 -17.47 0.76
C MET A 123 -11.32 -18.06 2.09
N HIS A 124 -10.40 -18.23 3.01
CA HIS A 124 -10.70 -18.75 4.33
C HIS A 124 -10.02 -17.96 5.46
N MET A 125 -10.62 -18.00 6.63
CA MET A 125 -10.10 -17.39 7.84
C MET A 125 -9.25 -18.40 8.59
N GLU A 126 -8.14 -17.96 9.18
CA GLU A 126 -7.28 -18.78 10.01
C GLU A 126 -6.51 -17.94 11.05
N GLU A 127 -5.83 -18.61 11.96
CA GLU A 127 -4.91 -17.97 12.88
C GLU A 127 -3.45 -18.04 12.38
N ASP A 128 -2.65 -17.01 12.63
CA ASP A 128 -1.23 -17.07 12.35
C ASP A 128 -0.49 -17.86 13.43
N ALA A 129 0.64 -18.46 13.07
CA ALA A 129 1.56 -19.13 13.98
C ALA A 129 2.46 -18.12 14.71
N GLY A 130 3.16 -18.54 15.75
CA GLY A 130 4.21 -17.79 16.41
C GLY A 130 5.39 -17.49 15.47
N LYS A 131 6.41 -16.87 16.01
CA LYS A 131 7.65 -16.57 15.29
C LYS A 131 8.81 -17.35 15.90
N LEU A 132 9.59 -18.04 15.05
CA LEU A 132 10.87 -18.65 15.44
C LEU A 132 11.99 -17.67 15.15
N VAL A 133 12.89 -17.51 16.13
CA VAL A 133 14.14 -16.78 15.99
C VAL A 133 15.26 -17.79 16.24
N HIS A 134 15.96 -18.13 15.17
CA HIS A 134 17.11 -19.02 15.23
C HIS A 134 18.36 -18.24 15.63
N ASP A 135 19.09 -18.74 16.61
CA ASP A 135 20.40 -18.20 16.97
C ASP A 135 21.47 -18.84 16.05
N GLU A 136 22.29 -18.01 15.43
CA GLU A 136 23.38 -18.50 14.55
C GLU A 136 24.59 -19.02 15.33
N TRP A 137 24.70 -18.69 16.62
CA TRP A 137 25.85 -19.03 17.46
C TRP A 137 25.60 -20.23 18.39
N ASP A 138 24.36 -20.33 18.87
CA ASP A 138 23.91 -21.44 19.70
C ASP A 138 22.88 -22.26 18.90
N ASP A 139 22.97 -23.58 18.95
CA ASP A 139 22.01 -24.50 18.32
C ASP A 139 20.66 -24.45 19.06
N THR A 140 20.13 -23.24 19.19
CA THR A 140 18.86 -22.95 19.89
C THR A 140 17.93 -22.14 19.02
N SER A 141 16.63 -22.28 19.30
CA SER A 141 15.58 -21.46 18.69
C SER A 141 14.70 -20.85 19.77
N LEU A 142 14.52 -19.54 19.71
CA LEU A 142 13.59 -18.83 20.57
C LEU A 142 12.22 -18.76 19.91
N VAL A 143 11.16 -18.88 20.70
CA VAL A 143 9.77 -18.81 20.21
C VAL A 143 9.10 -17.56 20.76
N ASP A 144 8.58 -16.74 19.87
CA ASP A 144 7.75 -15.58 20.20
C ASP A 144 6.31 -15.82 19.77
N PHE A 145 5.41 -15.94 20.74
CA PHE A 145 3.99 -16.15 20.51
C PHE A 145 3.15 -14.87 20.36
N ASN A 146 3.77 -13.69 20.25
CA ASN A 146 3.04 -12.44 20.03
C ASN A 146 2.18 -12.52 18.77
N ARG A 147 2.69 -13.14 17.70
CA ARG A 147 1.96 -13.33 16.45
C ARG A 147 0.95 -14.50 16.50
N SER A 148 1.15 -15.50 17.36
CA SER A 148 0.26 -16.66 17.47
C SER A 148 -1.18 -16.24 17.74
N GLY A 149 -2.10 -16.62 16.87
CA GLY A 149 -3.50 -16.23 16.91
C GLY A 149 -3.82 -14.85 16.31
N VAL A 150 -2.87 -14.16 15.66
CA VAL A 150 -3.18 -13.00 14.83
C VAL A 150 -4.09 -13.43 13.68
N PRO A 151 -5.21 -12.70 13.42
CA PRO A 151 -6.15 -13.12 12.39
C PRO A 151 -5.54 -13.05 10.99
N LEU A 152 -5.68 -14.12 10.24
CA LEU A 152 -5.33 -14.21 8.83
C LEU A 152 -6.54 -14.48 7.96
N VAL A 153 -6.49 -13.97 6.75
CA VAL A 153 -7.27 -14.45 5.61
C VAL A 153 -6.30 -14.98 4.57
N GLU A 154 -6.48 -16.23 4.16
CA GLU A 154 -5.79 -16.80 3.01
C GLU A 154 -6.71 -16.73 1.79
N ILE A 155 -6.17 -16.20 0.68
CA ILE A 155 -6.86 -16.03 -0.59
C ILE A 155 -6.15 -16.88 -1.62
N VAL A 156 -6.82 -17.91 -2.11
CA VAL A 156 -6.29 -18.87 -3.07
C VAL A 156 -6.81 -18.54 -4.46
N SER A 157 -5.92 -18.20 -5.39
CA SER A 157 -6.30 -17.96 -6.78
C SER A 157 -6.40 -19.25 -7.58
N GLU A 158 -7.20 -19.22 -8.66
CA GLU A 158 -7.06 -20.23 -9.74
C GLU A 158 -5.74 -20.00 -10.50
N PRO A 159 -5.20 -21.01 -11.19
CA PRO A 159 -3.93 -20.90 -11.94
C PRO A 159 -4.14 -20.18 -13.28
N ASP A 160 -4.70 -18.98 -13.24
CA ASP A 160 -5.06 -18.21 -14.42
C ASP A 160 -3.93 -17.32 -14.93
N MET A 161 -2.94 -16.98 -14.09
CA MET A 161 -1.86 -16.07 -14.47
C MET A 161 -0.79 -16.76 -15.32
N ARG A 162 -0.16 -15.99 -16.22
CA ARG A 162 0.78 -16.49 -17.23
C ARG A 162 2.14 -15.78 -17.23
N SER A 163 2.27 -14.68 -16.49
CA SER A 163 3.52 -13.92 -16.41
C SER A 163 3.71 -13.29 -15.04
N SER A 164 4.93 -12.84 -14.75
CA SER A 164 5.27 -12.10 -13.54
C SER A 164 4.52 -10.76 -13.46
N GLU A 165 4.30 -10.09 -14.60
CA GLU A 165 3.54 -8.84 -14.66
C GLU A 165 2.07 -9.04 -14.26
N GLU A 166 1.45 -10.14 -14.71
CA GLU A 166 0.08 -10.47 -14.29
C GLU A 166 -0.01 -10.74 -12.78
N VAL A 167 1.00 -11.43 -12.23
CA VAL A 167 1.09 -11.69 -10.78
C VAL A 167 1.23 -10.39 -9.99
N ILE A 168 2.11 -9.49 -10.40
CA ILE A 168 2.30 -8.21 -9.73
C ILE A 168 1.02 -7.36 -9.82
N ALA A 169 0.40 -7.27 -11.00
CA ALA A 169 -0.85 -6.55 -11.18
C ALA A 169 -1.98 -7.11 -10.29
N TYR A 170 -2.05 -8.43 -10.12
CA TYR A 170 -3.01 -9.07 -9.22
C TYR A 170 -2.75 -8.72 -7.76
N LEU A 171 -1.51 -8.84 -7.30
CA LEU A 171 -1.14 -8.55 -5.92
C LEU A 171 -1.32 -7.07 -5.55
N GLU A 172 -0.93 -6.15 -6.45
CA GLU A 172 -1.14 -4.70 -6.26
C GLU A 172 -2.63 -4.37 -6.18
N LYS A 173 -3.43 -4.94 -7.07
CA LYS A 173 -4.87 -4.73 -7.06
C LYS A 173 -5.53 -5.27 -5.80
N LEU A 174 -5.18 -6.49 -5.40
CA LEU A 174 -5.68 -7.12 -4.18
C LEU A 174 -5.28 -6.32 -2.93
N ARG A 175 -4.00 -5.90 -2.84
CA ARG A 175 -3.49 -5.04 -1.78
C ARG A 175 -4.31 -3.75 -1.67
N THR A 176 -4.52 -3.07 -2.77
CA THR A 176 -5.27 -1.82 -2.81
C THR A 176 -6.72 -2.00 -2.34
N ILE A 177 -7.40 -3.06 -2.78
CA ILE A 177 -8.76 -3.38 -2.32
C ILE A 177 -8.79 -3.55 -0.80
N ILE A 178 -7.87 -4.33 -0.25
CA ILE A 178 -7.81 -4.64 1.19
C ILE A 178 -7.47 -3.40 2.02
N GLN A 179 -6.55 -2.56 1.54
CA GLN A 179 -6.20 -1.28 2.18
C GLN A 179 -7.38 -0.29 2.15
N TYR A 180 -8.10 -0.20 1.05
CA TYR A 180 -9.29 0.65 0.95
C TYR A 180 -10.40 0.22 1.91
N LEU A 181 -10.56 -1.08 2.14
CA LEU A 181 -11.45 -1.62 3.15
C LEU A 181 -11.00 -1.31 4.60
N GLY A 182 -9.76 -0.90 4.80
CA GLY A 182 -9.14 -0.77 6.12
C GLY A 182 -8.98 -2.12 6.83
N ALA A 183 -8.97 -3.22 6.07
CA ALA A 183 -8.89 -4.57 6.62
C ALA A 183 -7.47 -5.02 6.94
N SER A 184 -6.45 -4.42 6.30
CA SER A 184 -5.02 -4.64 6.56
C SER A 184 -4.19 -3.48 6.01
N ASP A 185 -2.98 -3.29 6.53
CA ASP A 185 -1.97 -2.39 5.96
C ASP A 185 -1.18 -3.05 4.80
N CYS A 186 -1.26 -4.37 4.68
CA CYS A 186 -0.67 -5.17 3.60
C CYS A 186 0.84 -4.89 3.37
N LYS A 187 1.62 -4.78 4.43
CA LYS A 187 3.07 -4.55 4.36
C LYS A 187 3.83 -5.88 4.20
N LEU A 188 4.44 -6.10 3.04
CA LEU A 188 5.23 -7.31 2.79
C LEU A 188 6.46 -7.43 3.70
N LEU A 189 7.13 -6.31 4.00
CA LEU A 189 8.35 -6.31 4.83
C LEU A 189 8.05 -6.65 6.31
N GLU A 190 6.89 -6.26 6.82
CA GLU A 190 6.44 -6.59 8.17
C GLU A 190 5.75 -7.95 8.23
N GLY A 191 5.40 -8.53 7.07
CA GLY A 191 4.77 -9.84 6.94
C GLY A 191 3.25 -9.81 7.08
N SER A 192 2.62 -8.63 7.14
CA SER A 192 1.16 -8.51 7.16
C SER A 192 0.50 -8.84 5.82
N MET A 193 1.29 -8.94 4.74
CA MET A 193 0.91 -9.58 3.48
C MET A 193 2.03 -10.51 3.03
N ARG A 194 1.70 -11.75 2.67
CA ARG A 194 2.64 -12.76 2.16
C ARG A 194 2.02 -13.43 0.94
N ALA A 195 2.85 -13.83 -0.01
CA ALA A 195 2.37 -14.55 -1.18
C ALA A 195 3.29 -15.74 -1.46
N ASP A 196 2.69 -16.91 -1.58
CA ASP A 196 3.34 -18.12 -2.06
C ASP A 196 2.95 -18.33 -3.52
N VAL A 197 3.93 -18.60 -4.37
CA VAL A 197 3.73 -18.73 -5.82
C VAL A 197 3.76 -20.20 -6.20
N ASN A 198 2.65 -20.68 -6.73
CA ASN A 198 2.54 -22.01 -7.33
C ASN A 198 2.74 -21.88 -8.85
N LEU A 199 3.80 -22.48 -9.38
CA LEU A 199 4.20 -22.33 -10.76
C LEU A 199 4.43 -23.68 -11.43
N SER A 200 3.96 -23.83 -12.68
CA SER A 200 4.32 -24.91 -13.59
C SER A 200 4.54 -24.37 -15.00
N VAL A 201 5.24 -25.15 -15.82
CA VAL A 201 5.50 -24.84 -17.23
C VAL A 201 4.93 -25.95 -18.09
N ARG A 202 4.30 -25.58 -19.21
CA ARG A 202 3.79 -26.52 -20.22
C ARG A 202 4.08 -26.02 -21.63
N GLU A 203 4.05 -26.92 -22.62
CA GLU A 203 4.15 -26.52 -24.04
C GLU A 203 2.89 -25.75 -24.45
N VAL A 204 3.07 -24.67 -25.20
CA VAL A 204 1.96 -23.85 -25.71
C VAL A 204 1.00 -24.71 -26.52
N GLY A 205 -0.30 -24.63 -26.22
CA GLY A 205 -1.36 -25.37 -26.87
C GLY A 205 -1.72 -26.70 -26.19
N THR A 206 -0.98 -27.13 -25.15
CA THR A 206 -1.39 -28.28 -24.33
C THR A 206 -2.41 -27.86 -23.28
N GLN A 207 -3.36 -28.77 -22.95
CA GLN A 207 -4.36 -28.50 -21.89
C GLN A 207 -3.91 -28.99 -20.52
N GLU A 208 -3.06 -29.99 -20.46
CA GLU A 208 -2.56 -30.57 -19.22
C GLU A 208 -1.55 -29.64 -18.55
N PHE A 209 -1.69 -29.48 -17.23
CA PHE A 209 -0.73 -28.71 -16.45
C PHE A 209 0.59 -29.47 -16.30
N GLY A 210 1.69 -28.72 -16.27
CA GLY A 210 2.98 -29.25 -15.87
C GLY A 210 3.06 -29.55 -14.38
N THR A 211 4.20 -30.11 -13.94
CA THR A 211 4.44 -30.36 -12.52
C THR A 211 4.62 -29.05 -11.77
N ARG A 212 3.82 -28.85 -10.73
CA ARG A 212 3.81 -27.63 -9.91
C ARG A 212 4.96 -27.62 -8.92
N THR A 213 5.62 -26.47 -8.78
CA THR A 213 6.49 -26.13 -7.64
C THR A 213 5.90 -24.96 -6.86
N GLU A 214 6.11 -24.95 -5.56
CA GLU A 214 5.70 -23.87 -4.66
C GLU A 214 6.91 -23.03 -4.29
N MET A 215 6.86 -21.71 -4.53
CA MET A 215 7.94 -20.78 -4.21
C MET A 215 7.60 -19.99 -2.95
N LYS A 216 8.48 -20.04 -1.96
CA LYS A 216 8.35 -19.35 -0.66
C LYS A 216 9.47 -18.35 -0.41
N ASN A 217 9.32 -17.55 0.67
CA ASN A 217 10.29 -16.53 1.10
C ASN A 217 10.40 -15.34 0.13
N LEU A 218 9.26 -14.85 -0.31
CA LEU A 218 9.12 -13.77 -1.30
C LEU A 218 8.72 -12.47 -0.59
N ASN A 219 9.71 -11.62 -0.26
CA ASN A 219 9.53 -10.48 0.64
C ASN A 219 9.28 -9.15 -0.08
N SER A 220 9.20 -9.15 -1.41
CA SER A 220 8.88 -7.96 -2.20
C SER A 220 8.31 -8.35 -3.56
N PHE A 221 7.56 -7.44 -4.19
CA PHE A 221 7.06 -7.67 -5.56
C PHE A 221 8.19 -7.91 -6.56
N LYS A 222 9.33 -7.24 -6.38
CA LYS A 222 10.53 -7.48 -7.21
C LYS A 222 11.10 -8.88 -7.00
N ALA A 223 11.15 -9.37 -5.77
CA ALA A 223 11.59 -10.73 -5.47
C ALA A 223 10.63 -11.77 -6.05
N ILE A 224 9.31 -11.52 -5.98
CA ILE A 224 8.28 -12.38 -6.60
C ILE A 224 8.52 -12.48 -8.11
N ALA A 225 8.69 -11.34 -8.80
CA ALA A 225 8.93 -11.34 -10.24
C ALA A 225 10.18 -12.12 -10.62
N ARG A 226 11.31 -11.89 -9.92
CA ARG A 226 12.57 -12.63 -10.17
C ARG A 226 12.43 -14.11 -9.90
N ALA A 227 11.75 -14.49 -8.84
CA ALA A 227 11.52 -15.89 -8.50
C ALA A 227 10.70 -16.61 -9.56
N ILE A 228 9.69 -15.98 -10.11
CA ILE A 228 8.86 -16.52 -11.20
C ILE A 228 9.71 -16.76 -12.43
N GLU A 229 10.50 -15.77 -12.88
CA GLU A 229 11.35 -15.92 -14.06
C GLU A 229 12.44 -16.99 -13.85
N GLY A 230 13.12 -16.97 -12.71
CA GLY A 230 14.15 -17.97 -12.40
C GLY A 230 13.60 -19.39 -12.30
N GLU A 231 12.44 -19.59 -11.71
CA GLU A 231 11.80 -20.91 -11.63
C GLU A 231 11.27 -21.38 -13.00
N ARG A 232 10.72 -20.45 -13.79
CA ARG A 232 10.30 -20.72 -15.16
C ARG A 232 11.48 -21.22 -16.01
N GLU A 233 12.61 -20.52 -16.00
CA GLU A 233 13.81 -20.90 -16.73
C GLU A 233 14.31 -22.27 -16.27
N ARG A 234 14.43 -22.51 -14.97
CA ARG A 234 14.84 -23.80 -14.40
C ARG A 234 13.95 -24.96 -14.88
N GLN A 235 12.63 -24.80 -14.87
CA GLN A 235 11.71 -25.85 -15.31
C GLN A 235 11.83 -26.13 -16.82
N ILE A 236 11.99 -25.08 -17.63
CA ILE A 236 12.20 -25.22 -19.10
C ILE A 236 13.50 -25.98 -19.37
N GLU A 237 14.61 -25.62 -18.71
CA GLU A 237 15.89 -26.32 -18.85
C GLU A 237 15.77 -27.81 -18.52
N LEU A 238 15.13 -28.16 -17.42
CA LEU A 238 14.90 -29.57 -17.04
C LEU A 238 14.09 -30.32 -18.11
N ILE A 239 13.02 -29.71 -18.63
CA ILE A 239 12.16 -30.32 -19.65
C ILE A 239 12.94 -30.52 -20.97
N GLU A 240 13.75 -29.53 -21.38
CA GLU A 240 14.54 -29.60 -22.60
C GLU A 240 15.69 -30.63 -22.49
N GLU A 241 16.23 -30.83 -21.30
CA GLU A 241 17.21 -31.88 -20.99
C GLU A 241 16.55 -33.27 -20.85
N GLY A 242 15.24 -33.38 -20.97
CA GLY A 242 14.51 -34.65 -20.81
C GLY A 242 14.40 -35.11 -19.35
N LYS A 243 14.61 -34.23 -18.40
CA LYS A 243 14.48 -34.49 -16.97
C LYS A 243 13.05 -34.14 -16.49
N ALA A 244 12.58 -34.85 -15.49
CA ALA A 244 11.29 -34.54 -14.86
C ALA A 244 11.41 -33.38 -13.86
N VAL A 245 10.44 -32.47 -13.88
CA VAL A 245 10.24 -31.51 -12.79
C VAL A 245 9.64 -32.26 -11.61
N ILE A 246 10.21 -32.06 -10.43
CA ILE A 246 9.73 -32.68 -9.16
C ILE A 246 8.78 -31.71 -8.49
N GLN A 247 7.63 -32.21 -7.98
CA GLN A 247 6.71 -31.43 -7.16
C GLN A 247 7.32 -31.21 -5.78
N GLU A 248 7.73 -29.99 -5.50
CA GLU A 248 8.43 -29.61 -4.27
C GLU A 248 8.16 -28.17 -3.86
N THR A 249 8.36 -27.87 -2.57
CA THR A 249 8.42 -26.51 -2.05
C THR A 249 9.87 -26.02 -2.14
N ARG A 250 10.07 -24.84 -2.71
CA ARG A 250 11.37 -24.21 -2.93
C ARG A 250 11.45 -22.86 -2.23
N ARG A 251 12.60 -22.57 -1.62
CA ARG A 251 12.90 -21.27 -1.02
C ARG A 251 13.69 -20.41 -2.00
N TRP A 252 13.22 -19.21 -2.26
CA TRP A 252 13.93 -18.22 -3.04
C TRP A 252 15.02 -17.52 -2.20
N ASP A 253 16.21 -17.38 -2.76
CA ASP A 253 17.32 -16.57 -2.24
C ASP A 253 17.52 -15.38 -3.18
N ASP A 254 17.05 -14.22 -2.77
CA ASP A 254 17.01 -13.02 -3.61
C ASP A 254 18.43 -12.46 -3.88
N ASN A 255 19.39 -12.72 -2.99
CA ASN A 255 20.78 -12.30 -3.17
C ASN A 255 21.53 -13.18 -4.18
N LYS A 256 21.17 -14.45 -4.26
CA LYS A 256 21.79 -15.41 -5.19
C LYS A 256 20.99 -15.57 -6.48
N GLU A 257 19.81 -14.93 -6.55
CA GLU A 257 18.86 -15.08 -7.65
C GLU A 257 18.61 -16.56 -8.03
N SER A 258 18.46 -17.40 -7.02
CA SER A 258 18.27 -18.83 -7.17
C SER A 258 17.35 -19.42 -6.11
N SER A 259 16.76 -20.56 -6.42
CA SER A 259 15.94 -21.31 -5.49
C SER A 259 16.58 -22.65 -5.10
N HIS A 260 16.27 -23.13 -3.89
CA HIS A 260 16.68 -24.45 -3.43
C HIS A 260 15.48 -25.19 -2.82
N ALA A 261 15.46 -26.51 -3.02
CA ALA A 261 14.42 -27.36 -2.49
C ALA A 261 14.42 -27.35 -0.95
N MET A 262 13.25 -27.21 -0.34
CA MET A 262 13.06 -27.33 1.11
C MET A 262 12.53 -28.71 1.47
N ARG A 263 11.50 -29.18 0.81
CA ARG A 263 10.87 -30.49 1.02
C ARG A 263 10.24 -30.97 -0.28
N SER A 264 10.18 -32.28 -0.44
CA SER A 264 9.50 -32.93 -1.58
C SER A 264 8.08 -33.35 -1.21
N LYS A 265 7.32 -33.79 -2.22
CA LYS A 265 5.96 -34.35 -2.02
C LYS A 265 5.96 -35.60 -1.12
N GLU A 266 7.05 -36.35 -1.08
CA GLU A 266 7.20 -37.53 -0.23
C GLU A 266 7.17 -37.16 1.26
N ASP A 267 7.58 -35.93 1.60
CA ASP A 267 7.52 -35.35 2.94
C ASP A 267 6.20 -34.62 3.25
N ALA A 268 5.20 -34.68 2.34
CA ALA A 268 3.94 -34.01 2.53
C ALA A 268 3.19 -34.61 3.74
N GLN A 269 2.91 -33.76 4.72
CA GLN A 269 2.18 -34.18 5.91
C GLN A 269 0.69 -34.32 5.59
N ASP A 270 0.08 -35.42 6.06
CA ASP A 270 -1.36 -35.52 6.14
C ASP A 270 -1.83 -34.74 7.38
N TYR A 271 -2.44 -33.57 7.16
CA TYR A 271 -2.92 -32.70 8.23
C TYR A 271 -4.13 -33.25 8.99
N ARG A 272 -4.74 -34.33 8.55
CA ARG A 272 -5.88 -35.01 9.23
C ARG A 272 -6.92 -34.02 9.72
N TYR A 273 -7.43 -33.20 8.80
CA TYR A 273 -8.44 -32.19 9.08
C TYR A 273 -9.70 -32.81 9.70
N PHE A 274 -10.26 -32.15 10.71
CA PHE A 274 -11.57 -32.39 11.25
C PHE A 274 -12.19 -31.08 11.76
N PRO A 275 -13.54 -30.99 11.87
CA PRO A 275 -14.20 -29.77 12.34
C PRO A 275 -13.73 -29.38 13.74
N GLU A 276 -13.51 -28.08 13.95
CA GLU A 276 -13.15 -27.50 15.25
C GLU A 276 -14.34 -27.62 16.22
N PRO A 277 -14.26 -28.46 17.27
CA PRO A 277 -15.39 -28.74 18.14
C PRO A 277 -15.74 -27.61 19.12
N ASP A 278 -14.78 -26.71 19.39
CA ASP A 278 -14.95 -25.64 20.38
C ASP A 278 -15.52 -24.36 19.77
N LEU A 279 -15.72 -24.31 18.45
CA LEU A 279 -16.33 -23.20 17.74
C LEU A 279 -17.64 -23.61 17.07
N VAL A 280 -18.69 -22.86 17.33
CA VAL A 280 -19.98 -23.09 16.67
C VAL A 280 -19.92 -22.60 15.20
N PRO A 281 -20.75 -23.17 14.30
CA PRO A 281 -20.89 -22.67 12.94
C PRO A 281 -21.27 -21.19 12.91
N ILE A 282 -20.70 -20.46 11.96
CA ILE A 282 -21.04 -19.06 11.72
C ILE A 282 -22.18 -19.04 10.71
N VAL A 283 -23.33 -18.49 11.12
CA VAL A 283 -24.49 -18.32 10.25
C VAL A 283 -24.53 -16.88 9.77
N ILE A 284 -24.43 -16.70 8.45
CA ILE A 284 -24.38 -15.39 7.79
C ILE A 284 -25.69 -15.20 7.00
N ASP A 285 -26.53 -14.31 7.49
CA ASP A 285 -27.80 -13.94 6.86
C ASP A 285 -27.66 -12.81 5.86
N ASP A 286 -28.72 -12.53 5.12
CA ASP A 286 -28.74 -11.46 4.12
C ASP A 286 -28.60 -10.09 4.75
N GLU A 287 -29.17 -9.88 5.95
CA GLU A 287 -29.06 -8.59 6.65
C GLU A 287 -27.62 -8.26 7.00
N TRP A 288 -26.84 -9.22 7.45
CA TRP A 288 -25.42 -9.01 7.76
C TRP A 288 -24.61 -8.72 6.49
N ILE A 289 -24.86 -9.45 5.39
CA ILE A 289 -24.21 -9.18 4.10
C ILE A 289 -24.52 -7.77 3.61
N GLU A 290 -25.79 -7.35 3.62
CA GLU A 290 -26.16 -6.01 3.17
C GLU A 290 -25.56 -4.91 4.06
N LYS A 291 -25.42 -5.13 5.36
CA LYS A 291 -24.70 -4.22 6.26
C LYS A 291 -23.24 -4.07 5.89
N ILE A 292 -22.56 -5.15 5.50
CA ILE A 292 -21.15 -5.10 5.07
C ILE A 292 -21.03 -4.42 3.72
N LYS A 293 -21.91 -4.72 2.76
CA LYS A 293 -21.96 -4.01 1.47
C LYS A 293 -22.14 -2.51 1.63
N ALA A 294 -23.06 -2.09 2.49
CA ALA A 294 -23.33 -0.67 2.74
C ALA A 294 -22.15 0.08 3.38
N LYS A 295 -21.21 -0.63 4.01
CA LYS A 295 -20.00 -0.07 4.61
C LYS A 295 -18.81 -0.06 3.65
N GLN A 296 -18.91 -0.68 2.49
CA GLN A 296 -17.81 -0.67 1.53
C GLN A 296 -17.52 0.74 1.05
N PRO A 297 -16.25 1.14 1.00
CA PRO A 297 -15.88 2.45 0.45
C PRO A 297 -16.02 2.45 -1.07
N GLU A 298 -16.00 3.63 -1.66
CA GLU A 298 -15.69 3.77 -3.07
C GLU A 298 -14.25 3.29 -3.30
N PHE A 299 -14.05 2.31 -4.17
CA PHE A 299 -12.73 1.75 -4.45
C PHE A 299 -11.92 2.60 -5.42
N ARG A 300 -10.63 2.30 -5.49
CA ARG A 300 -9.66 3.05 -6.28
C ARG A 300 -10.10 3.31 -7.72
N ASP A 301 -10.60 2.30 -8.43
CA ASP A 301 -10.97 2.43 -9.84
C ASP A 301 -12.14 3.40 -10.03
N GLU A 302 -13.12 3.35 -9.14
CA GLU A 302 -14.27 4.25 -9.15
C GLU A 302 -13.82 5.68 -8.85
N LYS A 303 -12.96 5.88 -7.83
CA LYS A 303 -12.36 7.19 -7.51
C LYS A 303 -11.54 7.74 -8.66
N LEU A 304 -10.72 6.91 -9.30
CA LEU A 304 -9.89 7.30 -10.44
C LEU A 304 -10.74 7.85 -11.60
N GLU A 305 -11.81 7.15 -11.97
CA GLU A 305 -12.72 7.61 -13.00
C GLU A 305 -13.50 8.87 -12.56
N ARG A 306 -13.89 8.95 -11.30
CA ARG A 306 -14.57 10.15 -10.76
C ARG A 306 -13.63 11.36 -10.73
N TYR A 307 -12.37 11.22 -10.32
CA TYR A 307 -11.41 12.33 -10.29
C TYR A 307 -11.15 12.93 -11.68
N LYS A 308 -11.07 12.08 -12.68
CA LYS A 308 -10.94 12.52 -14.07
C LYS A 308 -12.19 13.26 -14.55
N LYS A 309 -13.35 12.70 -14.26
CA LYS A 309 -14.63 13.21 -14.79
C LYS A 309 -15.15 14.45 -14.06
N GLU A 310 -15.10 14.45 -12.73
CA GLU A 310 -15.69 15.50 -11.90
C GLU A 310 -14.71 16.63 -11.58
N PHE A 311 -13.43 16.29 -11.35
CA PHE A 311 -12.42 17.25 -10.94
C PHE A 311 -11.48 17.66 -12.07
N ASP A 312 -11.60 17.05 -13.25
CA ASP A 312 -10.72 17.29 -14.41
C ASP A 312 -9.23 17.14 -14.04
N ILE A 313 -8.94 16.09 -13.25
CA ILE A 313 -7.57 15.71 -12.86
C ILE A 313 -6.96 14.84 -13.96
N PRO A 314 -5.72 15.12 -14.40
CA PRO A 314 -5.02 14.29 -15.37
C PRO A 314 -4.93 12.83 -14.91
N GLN A 315 -4.94 11.89 -15.87
CA GLN A 315 -4.87 10.44 -15.60
C GLN A 315 -3.72 10.09 -14.64
N TYR A 316 -2.52 10.56 -14.94
CA TYR A 316 -1.32 10.31 -14.13
C TYR A 316 -1.47 10.78 -12.66
N ASP A 317 -1.98 12.01 -12.47
CA ASP A 317 -2.18 12.55 -11.13
C ASP A 317 -3.27 11.77 -10.38
N ALA A 318 -4.36 11.42 -11.07
CA ALA A 318 -5.44 10.64 -10.48
C ALA A 318 -4.97 9.23 -10.05
N GLU A 319 -4.10 8.59 -10.82
CA GLU A 319 -3.49 7.30 -10.49
C GLU A 319 -2.70 7.37 -9.19
N ILE A 320 -1.85 8.39 -9.03
CA ILE A 320 -1.03 8.56 -7.82
C ILE A 320 -1.89 8.95 -6.61
N LEU A 321 -2.81 9.92 -6.77
CA LEU A 321 -3.69 10.35 -5.69
C LEU A 321 -4.58 9.22 -5.14
N THR A 322 -4.91 8.23 -5.97
CA THR A 322 -5.75 7.09 -5.60
C THR A 322 -4.95 5.83 -5.24
N GLU A 323 -3.63 5.84 -5.32
CA GLU A 323 -2.79 4.70 -4.94
C GLU A 323 -2.92 4.38 -3.45
N SER A 324 -2.91 5.41 -2.59
CA SER A 324 -3.18 5.32 -1.17
C SER A 324 -4.57 5.85 -0.84
N LYS A 325 -5.33 5.10 -0.03
CA LYS A 325 -6.63 5.57 0.47
C LYS A 325 -6.47 6.84 1.29
N HIS A 326 -5.45 6.93 2.14
CA HIS A 326 -5.20 8.09 2.98
C HIS A 326 -4.93 9.35 2.16
N MET A 327 -4.12 9.24 1.10
CA MET A 327 -3.89 10.34 0.15
C MET A 327 -5.18 10.76 -0.55
N ALA A 328 -6.00 9.80 -0.98
CA ALA A 328 -7.28 10.06 -1.61
C ALA A 328 -8.26 10.78 -0.66
N ASP A 329 -8.32 10.36 0.61
CA ASP A 329 -9.16 10.99 1.62
C ASP A 329 -8.71 12.44 1.88
N ILE A 330 -7.40 12.70 2.04
CA ILE A 330 -6.86 14.07 2.17
C ILE A 330 -7.21 14.94 0.96
N PHE A 331 -7.06 14.39 -0.25
CA PHE A 331 -7.43 15.10 -1.48
C PHE A 331 -8.92 15.50 -1.50
N GLU A 332 -9.81 14.56 -1.20
CA GLU A 332 -11.26 14.80 -1.20
C GLU A 332 -11.69 15.78 -0.11
N GLU A 333 -11.23 15.59 1.13
CA GLU A 333 -11.57 16.45 2.25
C GLU A 333 -11.04 17.88 2.02
N THR A 334 -9.79 18.05 1.60
CA THR A 334 -9.22 19.36 1.30
C THR A 334 -9.99 20.02 0.15
N THR A 335 -10.33 19.25 -0.90
CA THR A 335 -11.10 19.75 -2.04
C THR A 335 -12.51 20.19 -1.63
N ALA A 336 -13.16 19.44 -0.75
CA ALA A 336 -14.48 19.80 -0.21
C ALA A 336 -14.46 21.12 0.55
N ILE A 337 -13.37 21.42 1.28
CA ILE A 337 -13.21 22.66 2.05
C ILE A 337 -12.90 23.84 1.13
N CYS A 338 -11.94 23.72 0.21
CA CYS A 338 -11.47 24.88 -0.56
C CYS A 338 -12.09 25.02 -1.95
N GLY A 339 -12.76 23.98 -2.48
CA GLY A 339 -13.40 23.99 -3.81
C GLY A 339 -12.41 24.05 -4.98
N LYS A 340 -11.14 23.66 -4.79
CA LYS A 340 -10.07 23.85 -5.78
C LYS A 340 -9.26 22.56 -6.05
N PRO A 341 -9.87 21.53 -6.67
CA PRO A 341 -9.26 20.21 -6.81
C PRO A 341 -7.88 20.24 -7.51
N LYS A 342 -7.71 21.02 -8.57
CA LYS A 342 -6.40 21.13 -9.26
C LYS A 342 -5.30 21.72 -8.41
N LYS A 343 -5.63 22.65 -7.51
CA LYS A 343 -4.64 23.23 -6.58
C LYS A 343 -4.27 22.20 -5.50
N VAL A 344 -5.26 21.51 -4.97
CA VAL A 344 -5.04 20.43 -3.98
C VAL A 344 -4.18 19.32 -4.61
N SER A 345 -4.54 18.86 -5.81
CA SER A 345 -3.73 17.88 -6.55
C SER A 345 -2.27 18.34 -6.69
N ASN A 346 -2.04 19.58 -7.10
CA ASN A 346 -0.68 20.10 -7.27
C ASN A 346 0.11 20.13 -5.96
N TRP A 347 -0.50 20.51 -4.83
CA TRP A 347 0.16 20.48 -3.53
C TRP A 347 0.51 19.07 -3.08
N LEU A 348 -0.40 18.13 -3.27
CA LEU A 348 -0.16 16.72 -2.92
C LEU A 348 0.90 16.09 -3.84
N MET A 349 0.80 16.31 -5.15
CA MET A 349 1.70 15.70 -6.14
C MET A 349 3.13 16.28 -6.10
N VAL A 350 3.28 17.56 -5.77
CA VAL A 350 4.59 18.21 -5.84
C VAL A 350 5.23 18.33 -4.47
N GLU A 351 4.60 19.06 -3.56
CA GLU A 351 5.22 19.38 -2.26
C GLU A 351 5.09 18.23 -1.27
N THR A 352 3.93 17.60 -1.17
CA THR A 352 3.73 16.46 -0.24
C THR A 352 4.60 15.27 -0.65
N MET A 353 4.59 14.87 -1.94
CA MET A 353 5.43 13.77 -2.41
C MET A 353 6.93 14.06 -2.27
N ARG A 354 7.35 15.32 -2.43
CA ARG A 354 8.73 15.74 -2.16
C ARG A 354 9.11 15.50 -0.71
N LEU A 355 8.28 15.97 0.24
CA LEU A 355 8.55 15.84 1.67
C LEU A 355 8.50 14.39 2.13
N LEU A 356 7.54 13.59 1.67
CA LEU A 356 7.50 12.16 1.95
C LEU A 356 8.82 11.49 1.55
N LYS A 357 9.30 11.75 0.34
CA LYS A 357 10.56 11.21 -0.16
C LYS A 357 11.77 11.68 0.66
N GLU A 358 11.83 12.96 1.03
CA GLU A 358 12.93 13.55 1.82
C GLU A 358 13.00 12.95 3.22
N HIS A 359 11.84 12.66 3.83
CA HIS A 359 11.74 12.08 5.17
C HIS A 359 11.69 10.54 5.17
N GLY A 360 11.66 9.88 4.01
CA GLY A 360 11.53 8.43 3.91
C GLY A 360 10.20 7.89 4.45
N MET A 361 9.13 8.68 4.28
CA MET A 361 7.78 8.40 4.75
C MET A 361 6.89 7.89 3.61
N GLU A 362 5.88 7.09 3.97
CA GLU A 362 4.83 6.65 3.06
C GLU A 362 3.60 7.58 3.16
N PRO A 363 2.69 7.58 2.16
CA PRO A 363 1.47 8.39 2.21
C PRO A 363 0.61 8.18 3.47
N GLU A 364 0.63 6.99 4.05
CA GLU A 364 -0.06 6.63 5.28
C GLU A 364 0.47 7.33 6.53
N ASP A 365 1.69 7.85 6.46
CA ASP A 365 2.34 8.58 7.58
C ASP A 365 1.99 10.06 7.62
N ILE A 366 1.26 10.58 6.63
CA ILE A 366 0.82 11.97 6.60
C ILE A 366 -0.07 12.25 7.79
N SER A 367 0.31 13.25 8.60
CA SER A 367 -0.39 13.62 9.83
C SER A 367 -1.03 15.00 9.80
N PHE A 368 -0.77 15.82 8.78
CA PHE A 368 -1.40 17.13 8.69
C PHE A 368 -2.89 17.04 8.34
N SER A 369 -3.66 18.00 8.85
CA SER A 369 -5.09 18.06 8.62
C SER A 369 -5.43 18.63 7.22
N PRO A 370 -6.45 18.08 6.53
CA PRO A 370 -6.98 18.66 5.29
C PRO A 370 -7.40 20.13 5.43
N ALA A 371 -7.87 20.51 6.61
CA ALA A 371 -8.27 21.89 6.91
C ALA A 371 -7.08 22.87 6.83
N ASN A 372 -5.90 22.49 7.35
CA ASN A 372 -4.72 23.33 7.31
C ASN A 372 -4.16 23.45 5.89
N LEU A 373 -4.18 22.37 5.09
CA LEU A 373 -3.84 22.47 3.68
C LEU A 373 -4.81 23.37 2.90
N ALA A 374 -6.11 23.27 3.17
CA ALA A 374 -7.12 24.12 2.54
C ALA A 374 -6.91 25.61 2.90
N LYS A 375 -6.61 25.93 4.18
CA LYS A 375 -6.27 27.30 4.62
C LYS A 375 -5.04 27.84 3.90
N LEU A 376 -3.97 27.04 3.80
CA LEU A 376 -2.75 27.41 3.09
C LEU A 376 -3.02 27.77 1.62
N ILE A 377 -3.82 26.93 0.96
CA ILE A 377 -4.26 27.18 -0.43
C ILE A 377 -5.05 28.51 -0.49
N GLY A 378 -5.95 28.74 0.45
CA GLY A 378 -6.71 29.99 0.56
C GLY A 378 -5.83 31.23 0.70
N LEU A 379 -4.84 31.21 1.59
CA LEU A 379 -3.87 32.28 1.80
C LEU A 379 -3.07 32.60 0.52
N THR A 380 -2.69 31.57 -0.20
CA THR A 380 -1.94 31.69 -1.45
C THR A 380 -2.81 32.29 -2.57
N GLU A 381 -4.05 31.85 -2.71
CA GLU A 381 -4.99 32.35 -3.72
C GLU A 381 -5.44 33.79 -3.43
N ALA A 382 -5.58 34.15 -2.16
CA ALA A 382 -5.86 35.51 -1.75
C ALA A 382 -4.66 36.48 -1.92
N GLY A 383 -3.48 35.95 -2.28
CA GLY A 383 -2.25 36.74 -2.37
C GLY A 383 -1.72 37.23 -1.02
N THR A 384 -2.24 36.70 0.08
CA THR A 384 -1.78 37.01 1.44
C THR A 384 -0.33 36.57 1.65
N ILE A 385 0.05 35.46 1.02
CA ILE A 385 1.42 34.95 0.95
C ILE A 385 1.76 34.59 -0.50
N ASN A 386 3.03 34.70 -0.86
CA ASN A 386 3.48 34.26 -2.16
C ASN A 386 3.87 32.77 -2.17
N SER A 387 4.10 32.19 -3.34
CA SER A 387 4.37 30.75 -3.51
C SER A 387 5.63 30.27 -2.76
N SER A 388 6.65 31.13 -2.57
CA SER A 388 7.86 30.75 -1.83
C SER A 388 7.60 30.62 -0.34
N VAL A 389 6.88 31.63 0.23
CA VAL A 389 6.46 31.60 1.62
C VAL A 389 5.47 30.46 1.88
N ALA A 390 4.57 30.18 0.91
CA ALA A 390 3.63 29.09 1.03
C ALA A 390 4.32 27.74 1.17
N LYS A 391 5.41 27.49 0.46
CA LYS A 391 6.21 26.26 0.61
C LYS A 391 6.88 26.16 1.98
N GLU A 392 7.45 27.26 2.49
CA GLU A 392 8.04 27.33 3.82
C GLU A 392 6.99 27.04 4.91
N VAL A 393 5.81 27.64 4.80
CA VAL A 393 4.69 27.39 5.73
C VAL A 393 4.21 25.93 5.62
N PHE A 394 4.16 25.39 4.40
CA PHE A 394 3.73 24.01 4.20
C PHE A 394 4.68 22.99 4.85
N GLU A 395 5.97 23.23 4.88
CA GLU A 395 6.91 22.36 5.61
C GLU A 395 6.56 22.28 7.10
N GLN A 396 6.15 23.40 7.73
CA GLN A 396 5.69 23.39 9.11
C GLN A 396 4.31 22.73 9.28
N VAL A 397 3.41 22.90 8.32
CA VAL A 397 2.14 22.17 8.28
C VAL A 397 2.40 20.67 8.17
N PHE A 398 3.27 20.26 7.28
CA PHE A 398 3.61 18.85 7.07
C PHE A 398 4.21 18.20 8.32
N GLU A 399 5.16 18.88 9.00
CA GLU A 399 5.87 18.32 10.15
C GLU A 399 5.06 18.36 11.46
N LYS A 400 4.24 19.41 11.66
CA LYS A 400 3.65 19.72 12.98
C LYS A 400 2.16 20.05 12.94
N ASP A 401 1.55 20.00 11.76
CA ASP A 401 0.14 20.39 11.54
C ASP A 401 -0.20 21.78 12.10
N VAL A 402 0.72 22.75 11.98
CA VAL A 402 0.49 24.12 12.45
C VAL A 402 -0.65 24.78 11.68
N ASP A 403 -1.42 25.63 12.33
CA ASP A 403 -2.41 26.49 11.67
C ASP A 403 -1.72 27.53 10.78
N PRO A 404 -1.90 27.51 9.44
CA PRO A 404 -1.16 28.38 8.53
C PRO A 404 -1.42 29.87 8.74
N GLU A 405 -2.64 30.27 9.15
CA GLU A 405 -2.99 31.66 9.36
C GLU A 405 -2.25 32.22 10.57
N SER A 406 -2.29 31.48 11.68
CA SER A 406 -1.57 31.83 12.90
C SER A 406 -0.07 31.90 12.68
N TYR A 407 0.49 30.87 11.99
CA TYR A 407 1.92 30.83 11.71
C TYR A 407 2.39 32.01 10.84
N VAL A 408 1.64 32.34 9.80
CA VAL A 408 1.92 33.50 8.92
C VAL A 408 1.86 34.81 9.68
N GLU A 409 0.93 34.95 10.62
CA GLU A 409 0.77 36.15 11.44
C GLU A 409 1.90 36.30 12.46
N GLU A 410 2.19 35.27 13.23
CA GLU A 410 3.24 35.27 14.26
C GLU A 410 4.63 35.54 13.71
N HIS A 411 4.92 35.01 12.47
CA HIS A 411 6.21 35.21 11.83
C HIS A 411 6.23 36.37 10.85
N GLY A 412 5.13 37.13 10.77
CA GLY A 412 5.04 38.33 9.91
C GLY A 412 5.32 38.02 8.42
N LEU A 413 4.80 36.87 7.91
CA LEU A 413 5.09 36.38 6.56
C LEU A 413 4.10 36.88 5.51
N LYS A 414 3.14 37.73 5.88
CA LYS A 414 2.20 38.34 4.93
C LYS A 414 2.95 39.11 3.85
N THR A 415 2.46 39.02 2.61
CA THR A 415 2.99 39.76 1.47
C THR A 415 2.87 41.27 1.75
N VAL A 416 3.97 41.98 1.59
CA VAL A 416 3.97 43.45 1.74
C VAL A 416 3.45 44.05 0.43
N ASN A 417 2.21 44.49 0.44
CA ASN A 417 1.57 45.19 -0.68
C ASN A 417 1.67 46.71 -0.57
N ASP A 418 2.51 47.20 0.35
CA ASP A 418 2.77 48.65 0.49
C ASP A 418 3.63 49.13 -0.68
N GLU A 419 2.98 49.81 -1.63
CA GLU A 419 3.65 50.37 -2.82
C GLU A 419 4.77 51.35 -2.46
N GLY A 420 4.62 52.08 -1.34
CA GLY A 420 5.63 53.02 -0.90
C GLY A 420 6.91 52.36 -0.41
N ALA A 421 6.77 51.33 0.44
CA ALA A 421 7.89 50.52 0.94
C ALA A 421 8.58 49.77 -0.20
N LEU A 422 7.81 49.27 -1.17
CA LEU A 422 8.36 48.64 -2.36
C LEU A 422 9.14 49.60 -3.24
N GLU A 423 8.62 50.80 -3.43
CA GLU A 423 9.34 51.85 -4.25
C GLU A 423 10.66 52.30 -3.65
N GLU A 424 10.75 52.42 -2.30
CA GLU A 424 12.01 52.73 -1.62
C GLU A 424 13.06 51.64 -1.85
N VAL A 425 12.68 50.37 -1.65
CA VAL A 425 13.58 49.24 -1.89
C VAL A 425 13.98 49.15 -3.37
N LEU A 426 13.05 49.36 -4.29
CA LEU A 426 13.34 49.38 -5.72
C LEU A 426 14.34 50.47 -6.08
N LYS A 427 14.21 51.68 -5.55
CA LYS A 427 15.17 52.77 -5.74
C LYS A 427 16.58 52.40 -5.27
N GLU A 428 16.68 51.76 -4.09
CA GLU A 428 17.95 51.25 -3.58
C GLU A 428 18.58 50.18 -4.45
N VAL A 429 17.77 49.18 -4.88
CA VAL A 429 18.25 48.10 -5.75
C VAL A 429 18.68 48.62 -7.10
N ILE A 430 17.94 49.55 -7.69
CA ILE A 430 18.29 50.25 -8.93
C ILE A 430 19.62 50.99 -8.76
N ALA A 431 19.78 51.79 -7.69
CA ALA A 431 21.00 52.55 -7.42
C ALA A 431 22.24 51.66 -7.25
N LYS A 432 22.09 50.48 -6.65
CA LYS A 432 23.18 49.52 -6.41
C LYS A 432 23.54 48.67 -7.61
N ASN A 433 22.77 48.70 -8.72
CA ASN A 433 22.94 47.81 -9.87
C ASN A 433 23.00 48.52 -11.23
N PRO A 434 23.86 49.54 -11.45
CA PRO A 434 23.91 50.34 -12.68
C PRO A 434 24.21 49.48 -13.94
N LYS A 435 24.98 48.41 -13.77
CA LYS A 435 25.33 47.51 -14.89
C LYS A 435 24.10 46.71 -15.37
N ALA A 436 23.27 46.18 -14.44
CA ALA A 436 22.06 45.45 -14.81
C ALA A 436 21.02 46.36 -15.51
N ILE A 437 20.98 47.64 -15.11
CA ILE A 437 20.14 48.67 -15.75
C ILE A 437 20.59 48.94 -17.18
N ALA A 438 21.89 49.13 -17.38
CA ALA A 438 22.48 49.36 -18.71
C ALA A 438 22.22 48.15 -19.64
N ASP A 439 22.38 46.94 -19.13
CA ASP A 439 22.08 45.70 -19.86
C ASP A 439 20.58 45.58 -20.23
N TYR A 440 19.69 45.94 -19.31
CA TYR A 440 18.24 45.95 -19.59
C TYR A 440 17.87 47.00 -20.66
N LYS A 441 18.34 48.21 -20.50
CA LYS A 441 18.15 49.30 -21.50
C LYS A 441 18.80 48.98 -22.86
N GLY A 442 19.82 48.13 -22.85
CA GLY A 442 20.46 47.56 -24.05
C GLY A 442 19.72 46.39 -24.67
N GLY A 443 18.49 46.05 -24.19
CA GLY A 443 17.63 45.00 -24.75
C GLY A 443 17.80 43.61 -24.17
N LYS A 444 18.58 43.41 -23.08
CA LYS A 444 18.74 42.12 -22.41
C LYS A 444 17.66 41.93 -21.33
N GLU A 445 16.50 41.39 -21.70
CA GLU A 445 15.39 41.17 -20.75
C GLU A 445 15.77 40.32 -19.51
N LYS A 446 16.76 39.42 -19.65
CA LYS A 446 17.24 38.60 -18.51
C LYS A 446 17.82 39.45 -17.36
N ALA A 447 18.31 40.67 -17.65
CA ALA A 447 18.82 41.58 -16.62
C ALA A 447 17.70 42.05 -15.65
N LEU A 448 16.47 42.16 -16.13
CA LEU A 448 15.31 42.50 -15.30
C LEU A 448 15.07 41.41 -14.24
N GLY A 449 15.21 40.14 -14.60
CA GLY A 449 15.08 39.00 -13.68
C GLY A 449 16.09 39.05 -12.52
N ALA A 450 17.31 39.53 -12.78
CA ALA A 450 18.32 39.71 -11.74
C ALA A 450 17.93 40.85 -10.74
N LEU A 451 17.36 41.94 -11.25
CA LEU A 451 16.85 43.04 -10.40
C LEU A 451 15.64 42.60 -9.56
N VAL A 452 14.72 41.81 -10.15
CA VAL A 452 13.61 41.19 -9.43
C VAL A 452 14.15 40.31 -8.30
N GLY A 453 15.11 39.43 -8.57
CA GLY A 453 15.72 38.55 -7.57
C GLY A 453 16.36 39.32 -6.41
N GLN A 454 17.06 40.42 -6.70
CA GLN A 454 17.67 41.25 -5.67
C GLN A 454 16.64 42.01 -4.85
N THR A 455 15.57 42.52 -5.47
CA THR A 455 14.46 43.16 -4.77
C THR A 455 13.74 42.15 -3.85
N MET A 456 13.49 40.95 -4.33
CA MET A 456 12.91 39.88 -3.53
C MET A 456 13.79 39.54 -2.33
N LYS A 457 15.13 39.50 -2.52
CA LYS A 457 16.06 39.23 -1.42
C LYS A 457 16.07 40.40 -0.41
N ALA A 458 16.04 41.64 -0.85
CA ALA A 458 15.97 42.82 0.02
C ALA A 458 14.69 42.90 0.81
N MET A 459 13.56 42.48 0.21
CA MET A 459 12.25 42.35 0.84
C MET A 459 12.07 41.04 1.62
N LYS A 460 13.12 40.24 1.83
CA LYS A 460 13.11 38.95 2.51
C LYS A 460 12.05 37.98 1.95
N GLY A 461 11.85 37.98 0.64
CA GLY A 461 10.88 37.13 -0.03
C GLY A 461 9.40 37.56 0.13
N LYS A 462 9.11 38.66 0.81
CA LYS A 462 7.73 39.07 1.14
C LYS A 462 7.05 39.94 0.08
N ALA A 463 7.75 40.35 -0.99
CA ALA A 463 7.15 41.12 -2.07
C ALA A 463 6.44 40.24 -3.09
N ASN A 464 5.43 40.79 -3.77
CA ASN A 464 4.79 40.10 -4.88
C ASN A 464 5.71 40.21 -6.13
N PRO A 465 6.25 39.11 -6.70
CA PRO A 465 7.16 39.16 -7.84
C PRO A 465 6.53 39.81 -9.08
N GLY A 466 5.23 39.70 -9.28
CA GLY A 466 4.50 40.34 -10.37
C GLY A 466 4.50 41.87 -10.22
N MET A 467 4.19 42.37 -9.02
CA MET A 467 4.26 43.81 -8.71
C MET A 467 5.69 44.36 -8.83
N VAL A 468 6.68 43.62 -8.31
CA VAL A 468 8.11 44.01 -8.44
C VAL A 468 8.51 44.16 -9.90
N ASN A 469 8.12 43.15 -10.73
CA ASN A 469 8.43 43.19 -12.18
C ASN A 469 7.74 44.37 -12.90
N GLN A 470 6.45 44.59 -12.57
CA GLN A 470 5.69 45.69 -13.16
C GLN A 470 6.28 47.05 -12.77
N LYS A 471 6.52 47.28 -11.47
CA LYS A 471 7.11 48.54 -10.98
C LYS A 471 8.53 48.76 -11.48
N LEU A 472 9.37 47.74 -11.57
CA LEU A 472 10.71 47.84 -12.20
C LEU A 472 10.60 48.26 -13.66
N ARG A 473 9.67 47.69 -14.44
CA ARG A 473 9.44 48.11 -15.83
C ARG A 473 8.97 49.57 -15.94
N GLU A 474 8.14 50.03 -15.01
CA GLU A 474 7.68 51.41 -14.95
C GLU A 474 8.82 52.40 -14.60
N MET A 475 9.67 52.03 -13.62
CA MET A 475 10.77 52.88 -13.15
C MET A 475 11.97 52.87 -14.10
N LEU A 476 12.12 51.92 -14.98
CA LEU A 476 13.25 51.79 -15.92
C LEU A 476 12.91 52.24 -17.35
N LYS A 477 11.64 52.58 -17.62
CA LYS A 477 11.24 53.29 -18.84
C LYS A 477 11.85 54.66 -18.89
#